data_b13d6d5fa0ffe960779baad199c8ac30
#
_entry.id   b13d6d5fa0ffe960779baad199c8ac30
#
_cell.length_a   1.000
_cell.length_b   1.000
_cell.length_c   1.000
_cell.angle_alpha   90.00
_cell.angle_beta   90.00
_cell.angle_gamma   90.00
#
_symmetry.space_group_name_H-M   'P 1'
#
loop_
_entity.id
_entity.type
_entity.pdbx_description
1 polymer ?
#
loop_
_entity_poly.entity_id
_entity_poly.type
_entity_poly.pdbx_seq_one_letter_code
_entity_poly.pdbx_strand_id
1 'polypeptide(L)'
;MARLLTNAASARVARMPVRELAARISSMRDALDSETARRDFEVLQSHVNGARRFDIVGVAISTGGPNALGRFVPLLPASFPAPILVVQHIIPGFLDGIVKRLNDSCEVAVRMAENGQQLEPGAVYFAPDKKHLTIARTPQKKIISKLSDKPEGLLFCPSADVMFKSMAAVAGSRCLGVIMTGMGHDGVE
;
A
#
# COMPACT_ATOMS: atom_id res chain seq x y z
N MET A 1 -27.60 -6.70 -2.97
CA MET A 1 -26.71 -5.59 -3.40
C MET A 1 -26.44 -4.54 -2.31
N ALA A 2 -27.37 -4.18 -1.43
CA ALA A 2 -27.20 -3.12 -0.42
C ALA A 2 -26.14 -3.40 0.69
N ARG A 3 -25.81 -4.67 0.98
CA ARG A 3 -24.81 -5.02 2.04
C ARG A 3 -23.36 -4.85 1.66
N LEU A 4 -23.02 -4.84 0.37
CA LEU A 4 -21.65 -4.61 -0.12
C LEU A 4 -21.24 -3.13 -0.07
N LEU A 5 -22.20 -2.23 -0.27
CA LEU A 5 -21.97 -0.78 -0.23
C LEU A 5 -21.74 -0.24 1.19
N THR A 6 -22.33 -0.86 2.22
CA THR A 6 -22.14 -0.43 3.62
C THR A 6 -20.76 -0.79 4.17
N ASN A 7 -20.09 -1.84 3.67
CA ASN A 7 -18.72 -2.17 4.09
C ASN A 7 -17.66 -1.31 3.41
N ALA A 8 -17.88 -0.89 2.17
CA ALA A 8 -16.99 0.04 1.48
C ALA A 8 -17.03 1.46 2.10
N ALA A 9 -18.19 1.89 2.61
CA ALA A 9 -18.31 3.19 3.29
C ALA A 9 -17.53 3.28 4.62
N SER A 10 -17.08 2.16 5.18
CA SER A 10 -16.22 2.14 6.37
C SER A 10 -14.72 2.20 6.06
N ALA A 11 -14.32 2.02 4.81
CA ALA A 11 -12.95 2.22 4.36
C ALA A 11 -12.65 3.73 4.27
N ARG A 12 -11.60 4.19 4.96
CA ARG A 12 -11.16 5.59 4.86
C ARG A 12 -10.15 5.70 3.73
N VAL A 13 -10.51 6.42 2.66
CA VAL A 13 -9.57 6.86 1.63
C VAL A 13 -8.97 8.18 2.12
N ALA A 14 -7.71 8.17 2.52
CA ALA A 14 -6.97 9.37 2.84
C ALA A 14 -6.39 9.98 1.55
N ARG A 15 -6.84 11.18 1.19
CA ARG A 15 -6.26 11.97 0.08
C ARG A 15 -5.30 12.99 0.69
N MET A 16 -4.02 12.83 0.43
CA MET A 16 -3.01 13.82 0.83
C MET A 16 -2.29 14.31 -0.43
N PRO A 17 -2.24 15.63 -0.70
CA PRO A 17 -1.47 16.18 -1.81
C PRO A 17 0.00 15.77 -1.69
N VAL A 18 0.60 15.31 -2.80
CA VAL A 18 2.00 14.84 -2.82
C VAL A 18 2.98 15.91 -2.29
N ARG A 19 2.69 17.20 -2.52
CA ARG A 19 3.48 18.32 -1.97
C ARG A 19 3.44 18.37 -0.45
N GLU A 20 2.30 18.11 0.15
CA GLU A 20 2.12 18.12 1.61
C GLU A 20 2.78 16.89 2.26
N LEU A 21 2.66 15.72 1.62
CA LEU A 21 3.36 14.51 2.04
C LEU A 21 4.88 14.70 1.91
N ALA A 22 5.36 15.22 0.78
CA ALA A 22 6.78 15.49 0.57
C ALA A 22 7.33 16.55 1.54
N ALA A 23 6.56 17.60 1.84
CA ALA A 23 6.95 18.62 2.82
C ALA A 23 7.01 18.04 4.23
N ARG A 24 6.06 17.20 4.64
CA ARG A 24 6.08 16.52 5.93
C ARG A 24 7.23 15.51 6.03
N ILE A 25 7.49 14.75 4.97
CA ILE A 25 8.61 13.80 4.91
C ILE A 25 9.95 14.56 4.97
N SER A 26 10.08 15.69 4.26
CA SER A 26 11.29 16.53 4.32
C SER A 26 11.47 17.13 5.72
N SER A 27 10.41 17.66 6.33
CA SER A 27 10.47 18.18 7.70
C SER A 27 10.76 17.09 8.73
N MET A 28 10.28 15.86 8.53
CA MET A 28 10.63 14.71 9.38
C MET A 28 12.11 14.30 9.22
N ARG A 29 12.66 14.37 8.00
CA ARG A 29 14.08 14.07 7.75
C ARG A 29 15.00 15.11 8.38
N ASP A 30 14.65 16.40 8.25
CA ASP A 30 15.42 17.51 8.82
C ASP A 30 15.26 17.57 10.36
N ALA A 31 14.19 16.98 10.89
CA ALA A 31 13.88 16.90 12.31
C ALA A 31 14.55 15.69 13.01
N LEU A 32 14.89 14.61 12.29
CA LEU A 32 15.53 13.42 12.88
C LEU A 32 16.97 13.66 13.36
N ASP A 33 17.59 14.78 12.97
CA ASP A 33 18.91 15.19 13.45
C ASP A 33 18.87 15.98 14.78
N SER A 34 17.68 16.24 15.34
CA SER A 34 17.53 16.90 16.64
C SER A 34 16.88 15.97 17.69
N GLU A 35 17.32 16.11 18.94
CA GLU A 35 16.78 15.35 20.09
C GLU A 35 15.27 15.61 20.29
N THR A 36 14.78 16.78 19.88
CA THR A 36 13.37 17.17 19.89
C THR A 36 12.55 16.31 18.93
N ALA A 37 13.08 16.00 17.77
CA ALA A 37 12.38 15.19 16.77
C ALA A 37 12.29 13.71 17.12
N ARG A 38 13.28 13.18 17.84
CA ARG A 38 13.17 11.84 18.43
C ARG A 38 12.06 11.78 19.47
N ARG A 39 11.90 12.81 20.30
CA ARG A 39 10.79 12.94 21.25
C ARG A 39 9.44 13.08 20.53
N ASP A 40 9.36 13.90 19.51
CA ASP A 40 8.11 14.06 18.73
C ASP A 40 7.73 12.77 17.99
N PHE A 41 8.72 12.01 17.51
CA PHE A 41 8.49 10.69 16.91
C PHE A 41 8.02 9.66 17.97
N GLU A 42 8.59 9.66 19.18
CA GLU A 42 8.14 8.82 20.28
C GLU A 42 6.73 9.22 20.77
N VAL A 43 6.42 10.52 20.81
CA VAL A 43 5.08 11.02 21.12
C VAL A 43 4.09 10.64 20.02
N LEU A 44 4.47 10.73 18.75
CA LEU A 44 3.66 10.24 17.63
C LEU A 44 3.47 8.72 17.70
N GLN A 45 4.51 7.94 18.02
CA GLN A 45 4.41 6.50 18.24
C GLN A 45 3.51 6.17 19.44
N SER A 46 3.55 6.91 20.52
CA SER A 46 2.67 6.70 21.69
C SER A 46 1.21 7.02 21.37
N HIS A 47 0.94 8.01 20.53
CA HIS A 47 -0.41 8.34 20.03
C HIS A 47 -0.89 7.33 18.99
N VAL A 48 0.00 6.76 18.18
CA VAL A 48 -0.30 5.68 17.23
C VAL A 48 -0.53 4.34 17.95
N ASN A 49 0.06 4.11 19.12
CA ASN A 49 -0.17 2.91 19.92
C ASN A 49 -1.61 2.78 20.48
N GLY A 50 -2.38 3.87 20.50
CA GLY A 50 -3.84 3.87 20.75
C GLY A 50 -4.68 3.94 19.48
N ALA A 51 -4.08 4.19 18.32
CA ALA A 51 -4.77 4.29 17.05
C ALA A 51 -5.08 2.90 16.46
N ARG A 52 -6.18 2.81 15.72
CA ARG A 52 -6.61 1.58 15.02
C ARG A 52 -5.43 0.98 14.26
N ARG A 53 -5.01 -0.22 14.66
CA ARG A 53 -4.03 -1.00 13.89
C ARG A 53 -4.69 -1.44 12.59
N PHE A 54 -4.08 -1.11 11.47
CA PHE A 54 -4.48 -1.67 10.18
C PHE A 54 -3.87 -3.06 10.02
N ASP A 55 -4.67 -4.01 9.52
CA ASP A 55 -4.20 -5.35 9.17
C ASP A 55 -3.45 -5.35 7.83
N ILE A 56 -3.74 -4.35 6.98
CA ILE A 56 -3.20 -4.25 5.62
C ILE A 56 -3.29 -2.81 5.10
N VAL A 57 -2.30 -2.42 4.33
CA VAL A 57 -2.25 -1.14 3.60
C VAL A 57 -2.22 -1.42 2.10
N GLY A 58 -3.03 -0.72 1.32
CA GLY A 58 -2.99 -0.76 -0.14
C GLY A 58 -2.58 0.61 -0.70
N VAL A 59 -1.72 0.61 -1.69
CA VAL A 59 -1.24 1.80 -2.37
C VAL A 59 -1.55 1.70 -3.86
N ALA A 60 -2.26 2.68 -4.39
CA ALA A 60 -2.48 2.86 -5.82
C ALA A 60 -1.60 4.00 -6.33
N ILE A 61 -0.87 3.78 -7.40
CA ILE A 61 0.07 4.76 -7.94
C ILE A 61 0.26 4.56 -9.45
N SER A 62 0.45 5.65 -10.18
CA SER A 62 0.59 5.63 -11.64
C SER A 62 1.70 6.55 -12.11
N THR A 63 1.40 7.58 -12.91
CA THR A 63 2.39 8.54 -13.43
C THR A 63 3.20 9.19 -12.31
N GLY A 64 4.52 9.17 -12.42
CA GLY A 64 5.45 9.63 -11.38
C GLY A 64 5.67 8.63 -10.24
N GLY A 65 5.02 7.46 -10.33
CA GLY A 65 5.05 6.40 -9.30
C GLY A 65 6.46 5.93 -8.94
N PRO A 66 7.31 5.53 -9.89
CA PRO A 66 8.64 5.04 -9.58
C PRO A 66 9.48 6.03 -8.75
N ASN A 67 9.35 7.33 -9.03
CA ASN A 67 10.04 8.38 -8.29
C ASN A 67 9.45 8.57 -6.88
N ALA A 68 8.11 8.56 -6.78
CA ALA A 68 7.43 8.69 -5.48
C ALA A 68 7.68 7.47 -4.59
N LEU A 69 7.63 6.24 -5.13
CA LEU A 69 7.96 5.01 -4.42
C LEU A 69 9.42 5.00 -3.96
N GLY A 70 10.35 5.45 -4.81
CA GLY A 70 11.77 5.57 -4.46
C GLY A 70 12.07 6.55 -3.32
N ARG A 71 11.14 7.45 -3.00
CA ARG A 71 11.23 8.36 -1.85
C ARG A 71 10.45 7.87 -0.63
N PHE A 72 9.36 7.15 -0.85
CA PHE A 72 8.46 6.72 0.21
C PHE A 72 8.87 5.39 0.84
N VAL A 73 9.12 4.35 0.02
CA VAL A 73 9.38 2.99 0.55
C VAL A 73 10.64 2.91 1.42
N PRO A 74 11.75 3.62 1.11
CA PRO A 74 12.94 3.64 1.98
C PRO A 74 12.73 4.27 3.37
N LEU A 75 11.62 4.97 3.59
CA LEU A 75 11.29 5.55 4.89
C LEU A 75 10.53 4.59 5.79
N LEU A 76 10.12 3.43 5.27
CA LEU A 76 9.41 2.43 6.04
C LEU A 76 10.41 1.60 6.87
N PRO A 77 10.22 1.50 8.19
CA PRO A 77 11.07 0.65 9.03
C PRO A 77 10.77 -0.83 8.79
N ALA A 78 11.75 -1.71 8.96
CA ALA A 78 11.57 -3.17 8.89
C ALA A 78 10.46 -3.68 9.82
N SER A 79 10.22 -2.96 10.93
CA SER A 79 9.16 -3.27 11.91
C SER A 79 7.78 -2.69 11.54
N PHE A 80 7.57 -2.22 10.30
CA PHE A 80 6.27 -1.69 9.88
C PHE A 80 5.14 -2.71 10.15
N PRO A 81 4.07 -2.33 10.88
CA PRO A 81 3.19 -3.31 11.54
C PRO A 81 2.19 -4.02 10.62
N ALA A 82 2.17 -3.70 9.33
CA ALA A 82 1.21 -4.26 8.37
C ALA A 82 1.90 -4.58 7.03
N PRO A 83 1.45 -5.59 6.28
CA PRO A 83 1.83 -5.75 4.88
C PRO A 83 1.30 -4.59 4.04
N ILE A 84 2.07 -4.19 3.03
CA ILE A 84 1.71 -3.14 2.09
C ILE A 84 1.54 -3.76 0.71
N LEU A 85 0.39 -3.58 0.08
CA LEU A 85 0.13 -3.95 -1.31
C LEU A 85 0.26 -2.73 -2.20
N VAL A 86 0.88 -2.88 -3.36
CA VAL A 86 1.07 -1.79 -4.32
C VAL A 86 0.54 -2.19 -5.69
N VAL A 87 -0.37 -1.40 -6.23
CA VAL A 87 -0.72 -1.39 -7.66
C VAL A 87 -0.04 -0.18 -8.29
N GLN A 88 0.98 -0.44 -9.10
CA GLN A 88 1.68 0.56 -9.91
C GLN A 88 1.29 0.37 -11.37
N HIS A 89 0.62 1.36 -11.95
CA HIS A 89 0.39 1.35 -13.40
C HIS A 89 1.67 1.77 -14.13
N ILE A 90 2.24 0.83 -14.83
CA ILE A 90 3.48 1.01 -15.59
C ILE A 90 3.47 0.12 -16.83
N ILE A 91 4.31 0.45 -17.79
CA ILE A 91 4.51 -0.38 -18.99
C ILE A 91 5.04 -1.76 -18.54
N PRO A 92 4.46 -2.88 -19.04
CA PRO A 92 4.92 -4.22 -18.69
C PRO A 92 6.42 -4.42 -18.91
N GLY A 93 7.07 -5.13 -17.98
CA GLY A 93 8.49 -5.42 -17.99
C GLY A 93 9.38 -4.39 -17.26
N PHE A 94 8.83 -3.24 -16.85
CA PHE A 94 9.61 -2.25 -16.08
C PHE A 94 9.50 -2.44 -14.57
N LEU A 95 8.48 -3.14 -14.10
CA LEU A 95 8.19 -3.25 -12.68
C LEU A 95 9.26 -4.04 -11.92
N ASP A 96 9.80 -5.12 -12.49
CA ASP A 96 10.83 -5.96 -11.86
C ASP A 96 12.07 -5.16 -11.46
N GLY A 97 12.52 -4.26 -12.36
CA GLY A 97 13.67 -3.38 -12.08
C GLY A 97 13.42 -2.41 -10.93
N ILE A 98 12.17 -1.92 -10.79
CA ILE A 98 11.77 -1.04 -9.70
C ILE A 98 11.74 -1.81 -8.38
N VAL A 99 11.10 -2.98 -8.37
CA VAL A 99 10.99 -3.85 -7.19
C VAL A 99 12.37 -4.27 -6.69
N LYS A 100 13.25 -4.71 -7.59
CA LYS A 100 14.63 -5.06 -7.24
C LYS A 100 15.38 -3.89 -6.60
N ARG A 101 15.36 -2.71 -7.25
CA ARG A 101 16.04 -1.52 -6.75
C ARG A 101 15.51 -1.10 -5.37
N LEU A 102 14.19 -1.15 -5.16
CA LEU A 102 13.60 -0.82 -3.87
C LEU A 102 14.01 -1.84 -2.80
N ASN A 103 13.99 -3.13 -3.12
CA ASN A 103 14.41 -4.17 -2.19
C ASN A 103 15.89 -4.01 -1.77
N ASP A 104 16.76 -3.60 -2.71
CA ASP A 104 18.18 -3.40 -2.44
C ASP A 104 18.47 -2.14 -1.58
N SER A 105 17.50 -1.22 -1.47
CA SER A 105 17.68 0.10 -0.82
C SER A 105 16.79 0.35 0.40
N CYS A 106 15.93 -0.59 0.78
CA CYS A 106 14.95 -0.43 1.86
C CYS A 106 15.17 -1.44 2.99
N GLU A 107 14.76 -1.06 4.20
CA GLU A 107 14.74 -2.00 5.34
C GLU A 107 13.59 -3.01 5.26
N VAL A 108 12.45 -2.59 4.69
CA VAL A 108 11.32 -3.48 4.42
C VAL A 108 11.64 -4.41 3.25
N ALA A 109 11.17 -5.66 3.31
CA ALA A 109 11.28 -6.56 2.18
C ALA A 109 10.36 -6.09 1.04
N VAL A 110 10.88 -5.93 -0.18
CA VAL A 110 10.09 -5.50 -1.36
C VAL A 110 10.11 -6.61 -2.40
N ARG A 111 8.94 -7.06 -2.82
CA ARG A 111 8.84 -8.18 -3.76
C ARG A 111 7.59 -8.11 -4.63
N MET A 112 7.59 -8.88 -5.72
CA MET A 112 6.37 -9.17 -6.47
C MET A 112 5.48 -10.09 -5.64
N ALA A 113 4.17 -9.88 -5.69
CA ALA A 113 3.20 -10.77 -5.05
C ALA A 113 3.10 -12.10 -5.82
N GLU A 114 3.03 -13.20 -5.08
CA GLU A 114 2.81 -14.53 -5.63
C GLU A 114 1.42 -15.04 -5.23
N ASN A 115 0.83 -15.94 -6.03
CA ASN A 115 -0.50 -16.45 -5.74
C ASN A 115 -0.47 -17.38 -4.52
N GLY A 116 -1.33 -17.11 -3.53
CA GLY A 116 -1.41 -17.89 -2.30
C GLY A 116 -0.33 -17.58 -1.26
N GLN A 117 0.51 -16.56 -1.50
CA GLN A 117 1.55 -16.13 -0.57
C GLN A 117 0.95 -15.51 0.69
N GLN A 118 1.43 -15.89 1.86
CA GLN A 118 1.09 -15.21 3.10
C GLN A 118 1.70 -13.81 3.11
N LEU A 119 0.88 -12.81 3.48
CA LEU A 119 1.29 -11.42 3.56
C LEU A 119 1.77 -11.13 4.98
N GLU A 120 3.01 -10.69 5.10
CA GLU A 120 3.69 -10.46 6.38
C GLU A 120 3.88 -8.95 6.63
N PRO A 121 3.79 -8.49 7.89
CA PRO A 121 4.26 -7.16 8.27
C PRO A 121 5.72 -6.93 7.87
N GLY A 122 6.10 -5.68 7.67
CA GLY A 122 7.46 -5.33 7.26
C GLY A 122 7.79 -5.67 5.79
N ALA A 123 6.76 -5.96 4.97
CA ALA A 123 6.95 -6.27 3.57
C ALA A 123 5.99 -5.50 2.65
N VAL A 124 6.49 -5.16 1.47
CA VAL A 124 5.79 -4.49 0.37
C VAL A 124 5.65 -5.46 -0.79
N TYR A 125 4.43 -5.67 -1.25
CA TYR A 125 4.08 -6.61 -2.31
C TYR A 125 3.50 -5.88 -3.50
N PHE A 126 4.17 -5.95 -4.63
CA PHE A 126 3.70 -5.35 -5.88
C PHE A 126 2.81 -6.31 -6.65
N ALA A 127 1.72 -5.81 -7.19
CA ALA A 127 0.89 -6.55 -8.14
C ALA A 127 1.70 -6.78 -9.42
N PRO A 128 1.84 -8.05 -9.88
CA PRO A 128 2.57 -8.34 -11.11
C PRO A 128 1.83 -7.85 -12.35
N ASP A 129 2.56 -7.67 -13.43
CA ASP A 129 1.99 -7.29 -14.73
C ASP A 129 0.88 -8.25 -15.16
N LYS A 130 -0.19 -7.69 -15.73
CA LYS A 130 -1.32 -8.44 -16.31
C LYS A 130 -2.07 -9.35 -15.33
N LYS A 131 -1.92 -9.15 -14.02
CA LYS A 131 -2.68 -9.86 -12.99
C LYS A 131 -3.26 -8.88 -12.00
N HIS A 132 -4.53 -9.06 -11.64
CA HIS A 132 -5.11 -8.37 -10.49
C HIS A 132 -4.59 -9.00 -9.21
N LEU A 133 -4.19 -8.14 -8.26
CA LEU A 133 -3.81 -8.53 -6.92
C LEU A 133 -5.00 -8.33 -6.00
N THR A 134 -5.47 -9.40 -5.41
CA THR A 134 -6.51 -9.42 -4.39
C THR A 134 -6.02 -10.14 -3.15
N ILE A 135 -6.80 -10.13 -2.08
CA ILE A 135 -6.48 -10.86 -0.87
C ILE A 135 -7.60 -11.82 -0.45
N ALA A 136 -7.22 -12.83 0.29
CA ALA A 136 -8.16 -13.74 0.93
C ALA A 136 -7.69 -14.05 2.36
N ARG A 137 -8.61 -14.55 3.19
CA ARG A 137 -8.30 -15.02 4.53
C ARG A 137 -8.31 -16.54 4.57
N THR A 138 -7.26 -17.15 5.11
CA THR A 138 -7.20 -18.60 5.32
C THR A 138 -8.07 -19.02 6.51
N PRO A 139 -8.38 -20.32 6.66
CA PRO A 139 -9.05 -20.84 7.88
C PRO A 139 -8.30 -20.49 9.17
N GLN A 140 -6.98 -20.36 9.12
CA GLN A 140 -6.13 -19.94 10.24
C GLN A 140 -6.09 -18.42 10.44
N LYS A 141 -7.00 -17.67 9.78
CA LYS A 141 -7.15 -16.21 9.82
C LYS A 141 -5.94 -15.42 9.26
N LYS A 142 -5.02 -16.07 8.57
CA LYS A 142 -3.91 -15.40 7.87
C LYS A 142 -4.41 -14.72 6.60
N ILE A 143 -3.81 -13.59 6.24
CA ILE A 143 -4.09 -12.90 4.98
C ILE A 143 -3.11 -13.41 3.93
N ILE A 144 -3.64 -13.80 2.79
CA ILE A 144 -2.86 -14.27 1.64
C ILE A 144 -3.19 -13.47 0.40
N SER A 145 -2.22 -13.31 -0.48
CA SER A 145 -2.41 -12.75 -1.83
C SER A 145 -3.11 -13.74 -2.74
N LYS A 146 -3.89 -13.22 -3.66
CA LYS A 146 -4.50 -13.95 -4.78
C LYS A 146 -4.25 -13.18 -6.06
N LEU A 147 -3.78 -13.89 -7.07
CA LEU A 147 -3.56 -13.34 -8.40
C LEU A 147 -4.60 -13.91 -9.37
N SER A 148 -5.17 -13.05 -10.21
CA SER A 148 -6.21 -13.44 -11.16
C SER A 148 -6.20 -12.55 -12.39
N ASP A 149 -6.62 -13.11 -13.55
CA ASP A 149 -6.95 -12.35 -14.76
C ASP A 149 -8.37 -11.75 -14.71
N LYS A 150 -9.15 -12.13 -13.68
CA LYS A 150 -10.53 -11.67 -13.49
C LYS A 150 -10.61 -10.53 -12.49
N PRO A 151 -11.50 -9.55 -12.71
CA PRO A 151 -12.41 -9.43 -13.86
C PRO A 151 -11.67 -8.99 -15.13
N GLU A 152 -12.13 -9.47 -16.26
CA GLU A 152 -11.63 -9.06 -17.58
C GLU A 152 -12.29 -7.74 -18.03
N GLY A 153 -11.68 -7.09 -19.02
CA GLY A 153 -12.25 -5.91 -19.67
C GLY A 153 -12.08 -4.60 -18.91
N LEU A 154 -11.35 -4.59 -17.81
CA LEU A 154 -10.99 -3.35 -17.13
C LEU A 154 -9.89 -2.60 -17.91
N LEU A 155 -9.92 -1.28 -17.82
CA LEU A 155 -8.92 -0.40 -18.47
C LEU A 155 -7.50 -0.71 -17.98
N PHE A 156 -7.37 -1.10 -16.70
CA PHE A 156 -6.09 -1.40 -16.06
C PHE A 156 -6.04 -2.82 -15.50
N CYS A 157 -4.93 -3.52 -15.73
CA CYS A 157 -4.61 -4.79 -15.12
C CYS A 157 -3.09 -4.83 -14.81
N PRO A 158 -2.73 -4.71 -13.51
CA PRO A 158 -3.55 -4.71 -12.30
C PRO A 158 -4.44 -3.47 -12.15
N SER A 159 -5.59 -3.62 -11.47
CA SER A 159 -6.49 -2.54 -11.08
C SER A 159 -6.44 -2.29 -9.57
N ALA A 160 -6.36 -1.03 -9.18
CA ALA A 160 -6.39 -0.61 -7.79
C ALA A 160 -7.78 -0.77 -7.17
N ASP A 161 -8.87 -0.53 -7.93
CA ASP A 161 -10.24 -0.76 -7.45
C ASP A 161 -10.46 -2.22 -7.08
N VAL A 162 -9.97 -3.16 -7.90
CA VAL A 162 -10.05 -4.60 -7.61
C VAL A 162 -9.30 -4.94 -6.31
N MET A 163 -8.11 -4.39 -6.12
CA MET A 163 -7.33 -4.57 -4.90
C MET A 163 -8.06 -4.00 -3.68
N PHE A 164 -8.49 -2.74 -3.74
CA PHE A 164 -9.14 -2.07 -2.61
C PHE A 164 -10.49 -2.70 -2.24
N LYS A 165 -11.29 -3.10 -3.23
CA LYS A 165 -12.55 -3.82 -2.99
C LYS A 165 -12.30 -5.16 -2.27
N SER A 166 -11.27 -5.89 -2.66
CA SER A 166 -10.88 -7.15 -1.97
C SER A 166 -10.39 -6.89 -0.54
N MET A 167 -9.60 -5.83 -0.32
CA MET A 167 -9.13 -5.44 1.01
C MET A 167 -10.31 -5.05 1.92
N ALA A 168 -11.24 -4.24 1.42
CA ALA A 168 -12.44 -3.85 2.16
C ALA A 168 -13.30 -5.07 2.53
N ALA A 169 -13.46 -6.03 1.62
CA ALA A 169 -14.22 -7.25 1.87
C ALA A 169 -13.59 -8.15 2.95
N VAL A 170 -12.25 -8.23 3.01
CA VAL A 170 -11.51 -9.13 3.92
C VAL A 170 -11.18 -8.47 5.27
N ALA A 171 -10.77 -7.21 5.27
CA ALA A 171 -10.28 -6.51 6.47
C ALA A 171 -11.25 -5.42 6.98
N GLY A 172 -12.25 -5.02 6.20
CA GLY A 172 -13.24 -4.02 6.59
C GLY A 172 -12.60 -2.71 7.01
N SER A 173 -12.94 -2.21 8.20
CA SER A 173 -12.38 -0.95 8.75
C SER A 173 -10.90 -1.05 9.19
N ARG A 174 -10.29 -2.22 9.07
CA ARG A 174 -8.87 -2.45 9.39
C ARG A 174 -7.97 -2.48 8.16
N CYS A 175 -8.44 -2.00 7.01
CA CYS A 175 -7.59 -1.71 5.87
C CYS A 175 -7.44 -0.21 5.66
N LEU A 176 -6.29 0.20 5.13
CA LEU A 176 -6.00 1.56 4.71
C LEU A 176 -5.73 1.56 3.20
N GLY A 177 -6.50 2.34 2.45
CA GLY A 177 -6.23 2.62 1.04
C GLY A 177 -5.54 3.98 0.90
N VAL A 178 -4.48 4.02 0.10
CA VAL A 178 -3.72 5.25 -0.21
C VAL A 178 -3.64 5.38 -1.71
N ILE A 179 -4.10 6.51 -2.24
CA ILE A 179 -3.92 6.86 -3.65
C ILE A 179 -2.86 7.94 -3.72
N MET A 180 -1.78 7.64 -4.44
CA MET A 180 -0.66 8.54 -4.64
C MET A 180 -0.75 9.24 -6.02
N THR A 181 0.40 9.66 -6.54
CA THR A 181 0.46 10.37 -7.82
C THR A 181 0.02 9.51 -9.00
N GLY A 182 -0.70 10.10 -9.94
CA GLY A 182 -1.16 9.42 -11.15
C GLY A 182 -2.15 10.25 -11.96
N MET A 183 -2.59 9.65 -13.07
CA MET A 183 -3.71 10.13 -13.89
C MET A 183 -4.77 9.05 -13.95
N GLY A 184 -6.06 9.45 -14.05
CA GLY A 184 -7.19 8.54 -14.14
C GLY A 184 -7.96 8.38 -12.84
N HIS A 185 -8.80 7.36 -12.77
CA HIS A 185 -9.78 7.17 -11.70
C HIS A 185 -9.69 5.80 -11.01
N ASP A 186 -8.76 4.92 -11.40
CA ASP A 186 -8.60 3.59 -10.77
C ASP A 186 -8.19 3.75 -9.29
N GLY A 187 -8.94 3.12 -8.42
CA GLY A 187 -8.77 3.19 -6.97
C GLY A 187 -9.71 4.17 -6.26
N VAL A 188 -10.67 4.80 -6.97
CA VAL A 188 -11.62 5.77 -6.37
C VAL A 188 -13.06 5.28 -6.30
N GLU A 189 -13.37 4.07 -6.82
CA GLU A 189 -14.68 3.41 -6.76
C GLU A 189 -14.77 2.46 -5.51
#